data_46695e9d771a4820b941c655d8cd79c3
#
_entry.id   46695e9d771a4820b941c655d8cd79c3
#
_cell.length_a   1.000
_cell.length_b   1.000
_cell.length_c   1.000
_cell.angle_alpha   90.00
_cell.angle_beta   90.00
_cell.angle_gamma   90.00
#
_symmetry.space_group_name_H-M   'P 1'
#
loop_
_entity.id
_entity.type
_entity.pdbx_description
1 polymer ?
#
loop_
_entity_poly.entity_id
_entity_poly.type
_entity_poly.pdbx_seq_one_letter_code
_entity_poly.pdbx_strand_id
1 'polypeptide(L)'
;LPVSTGDFADYIVGDVPAKSVGKGRAYGGEFSYRNLNLYNTVVNLAYTFFVSQVNKMDGELRPTSHYLSSSWNVGHIFNVSAIHKFGANWTVGAKWYLSGGVPYTPYDETLSSLTSAWDARRRPYPDNTRYNGMKMPVYHQLDLRIDKVWYFNKWRLGFYLDIQNLYNYKAAGQEILMPEIGADGQYVPDPNKPGHYKMQHIAHDIGGTILPTLGITIEM
;
A
#
# COMPACT_ATOMS: atom_id res chain seq x y z
N LEU A 1 12.11 -17.39 11.29
CA LEU A 1 10.80 -16.77 11.40
C LEU A 1 9.83 -17.74 12.07
N PRO A 2 9.01 -17.31 13.03
CA PRO A 2 7.99 -18.14 13.63
C PRO A 2 6.92 -18.50 12.58
N VAL A 3 6.50 -19.74 12.61
CA VAL A 3 5.42 -20.27 11.77
C VAL A 3 4.40 -20.91 12.69
N SER A 4 3.20 -20.53 12.60
CA SER A 4 2.11 -21.02 13.41
C SER A 4 1.38 -22.19 12.74
N THR A 5 0.68 -23.00 13.50
CA THR A 5 -0.12 -24.14 13.05
C THR A 5 -1.61 -23.82 12.93
N GLY A 6 -2.01 -22.61 13.35
CA GLY A 6 -3.41 -22.21 13.35
C GLY A 6 -3.88 -21.62 12.02
N ASP A 7 -5.18 -21.38 11.93
CA ASP A 7 -5.83 -20.85 10.74
C ASP A 7 -5.69 -19.32 10.71
N PHE A 8 -4.72 -18.87 9.95
CA PHE A 8 -3.99 -17.66 10.07
C PHE A 8 -4.52 -16.42 9.57
N ALA A 9 -5.69 -16.28 9.32
CA ALA A 9 -6.06 -15.11 8.55
C ALA A 9 -5.82 -13.78 9.28
N ASP A 10 -6.00 -13.64 10.58
CA ASP A 10 -6.10 -12.29 11.09
C ASP A 10 -5.48 -11.98 12.46
N TYR A 11 -5.18 -12.95 13.30
CA TYR A 11 -4.61 -12.69 14.62
C TYR A 11 -3.68 -13.80 15.08
N ILE A 12 -2.40 -13.49 15.25
CA ILE A 12 -1.50 -14.29 16.05
C ILE A 12 -1.75 -13.88 17.51
N VAL A 13 -2.62 -14.57 18.19
CA VAL A 13 -2.96 -14.29 19.61
C VAL A 13 -2.00 -15.02 20.56
N GLY A 14 -0.84 -15.43 20.16
CA GLY A 14 0.17 -16.00 21.06
C GLY A 14 -0.19 -17.34 21.72
N ASP A 15 -1.41 -17.85 21.55
CA ASP A 15 -1.91 -19.11 22.10
C ASP A 15 -1.75 -20.30 21.15
N VAL A 16 -1.34 -20.03 19.91
CA VAL A 16 -1.15 -21.05 18.88
C VAL A 16 0.28 -21.57 18.90
N PRO A 17 0.50 -22.90 18.90
CA PRO A 17 1.83 -23.46 18.80
C PRO A 17 2.59 -22.94 17.58
N ALA A 18 3.79 -22.43 17.79
CA ALA A 18 4.63 -21.91 16.73
C ALA A 18 6.01 -22.58 16.74
N LYS A 19 6.57 -22.78 15.56
CA LYS A 19 7.94 -23.27 15.38
C LYS A 19 8.79 -22.23 14.68
N SER A 20 10.03 -22.03 15.13
CA SER A 20 10.96 -21.08 14.49
C SER A 20 11.76 -21.77 13.37
N VAL A 21 11.07 -22.18 12.33
CA VAL A 21 11.66 -22.90 11.17
C VAL A 21 11.59 -22.11 9.86
N GLY A 22 10.81 -21.02 9.83
CA GLY A 22 10.64 -20.18 8.65
C GLY A 22 11.93 -19.45 8.28
N LYS A 23 12.21 -19.37 6.97
CA LYS A 23 13.32 -18.61 6.39
C LYS A 23 12.80 -17.51 5.50
N GLY A 24 13.47 -16.39 5.52
CA GLY A 24 13.23 -15.27 4.61
C GLY A 24 14.51 -14.88 3.89
N ARG A 25 14.37 -14.25 2.76
CA ARG A 25 15.47 -13.61 2.03
C ARG A 25 15.02 -12.29 1.47
N ALA A 26 15.94 -11.33 1.47
CA ALA A 26 15.74 -10.05 0.80
C ALA A 26 17.05 -9.65 0.10
N TYR A 27 16.92 -9.11 -1.10
CA TYR A 27 18.04 -8.58 -1.87
C TYR A 27 17.54 -7.51 -2.83
N GLY A 28 18.44 -6.61 -3.22
CA GLY A 28 18.07 -5.52 -4.11
C GLY A 28 19.23 -4.58 -4.36
N GLY A 29 18.93 -3.44 -4.91
CA GLY A 29 19.87 -2.37 -5.19
C GLY A 29 19.22 -1.01 -5.02
N GLU A 30 20.05 -0.03 -4.64
CA GLU A 30 19.62 1.35 -4.45
C GLU A 30 20.50 2.26 -5.32
N PHE A 31 19.86 3.26 -5.91
CA PHE A 31 20.52 4.35 -6.60
C PHE A 31 20.02 5.66 -6.03
N SER A 32 20.93 6.57 -5.73
CA SER A 32 20.58 7.92 -5.30
C SER A 32 21.44 8.96 -6.03
N TYR A 33 20.80 10.06 -6.41
CA TYR A 33 21.45 11.23 -6.96
C TYR A 33 20.95 12.46 -6.24
N ARG A 34 21.87 13.29 -5.80
CA ARG A 34 21.57 14.58 -5.17
C ARG A 34 22.44 15.67 -5.77
N ASN A 35 21.79 16.74 -6.21
CA ASN A 35 22.47 17.96 -6.63
C ASN A 35 21.87 19.14 -5.86
N LEU A 36 22.73 19.92 -5.20
CA LEU A 36 22.30 21.00 -4.31
C LEU A 36 22.11 22.33 -5.05
N ASN A 37 22.60 22.46 -6.29
CA ASN A 37 22.54 23.70 -7.04
C ASN A 37 22.60 23.45 -8.56
N LEU A 38 21.66 22.71 -9.10
CA LEU A 38 21.52 22.59 -10.54
C LEU A 38 20.66 23.76 -11.06
N TYR A 39 21.30 24.82 -11.55
CA TYR A 39 20.60 26.04 -12.02
C TYR A 39 19.61 26.58 -10.97
N ASN A 40 20.07 26.89 -9.77
CA ASN A 40 19.25 27.31 -8.61
C ASN A 40 18.19 26.30 -8.16
N THR A 41 18.35 25.04 -8.56
CA THR A 41 17.45 23.95 -8.19
C THR A 41 18.19 22.92 -7.34
N VAL A 42 17.61 22.55 -6.21
CA VAL A 42 18.02 21.35 -5.48
C VAL A 42 17.24 20.18 -6.04
N VAL A 43 17.93 19.15 -6.51
CA VAL A 43 17.33 17.94 -7.07
C VAL A 43 17.75 16.74 -6.22
N ASN A 44 16.80 15.93 -5.83
CA ASN A 44 17.04 14.61 -5.22
C ASN A 44 16.28 13.56 -6.02
N LEU A 45 16.96 12.48 -6.36
CA LEU A 45 16.38 11.29 -6.98
C LEU A 45 16.86 10.09 -6.18
N ALA A 46 15.93 9.21 -5.82
CA ALA A 46 16.24 7.95 -5.20
C ALA A 46 15.38 6.85 -5.83
N TYR A 47 16.03 5.76 -6.18
CA TYR A 47 15.38 4.57 -6.71
C TYR A 47 15.87 3.36 -5.94
N THR A 48 14.93 2.54 -5.48
CA THR A 48 15.20 1.28 -4.80
C THR A 48 14.48 0.17 -5.56
N PHE A 49 15.21 -0.85 -5.91
CA PHE A 49 14.66 -2.13 -6.35
C PHE A 49 14.98 -3.19 -5.32
N PHE A 50 13.99 -3.96 -4.87
CA PHE A 50 14.25 -5.07 -3.98
C PHE A 50 13.25 -6.21 -4.16
N VAL A 51 13.69 -7.40 -3.77
CA VAL A 51 12.89 -8.60 -3.69
C VAL A 51 12.90 -9.08 -2.25
N SER A 52 11.73 -9.29 -1.69
CA SER A 52 11.56 -9.82 -0.33
C SER A 52 10.67 -11.06 -0.39
N GLN A 53 11.17 -12.17 0.12
CA GLN A 53 10.52 -13.47 -0.01
C GLN A 53 10.61 -14.26 1.29
N VAL A 54 9.63 -15.13 1.49
CA VAL A 54 9.58 -16.11 2.58
C VAL A 54 9.44 -17.51 1.98
N ASN A 55 10.00 -18.52 2.61
CA ASN A 55 9.87 -19.86 2.09
C ASN A 55 8.47 -20.43 2.38
N LYS A 56 7.94 -21.17 1.38
CA LYS A 56 6.70 -21.91 1.53
C LYS A 56 6.89 -23.06 2.50
N MET A 57 5.91 -23.27 3.37
CA MET A 57 5.83 -24.44 4.24
C MET A 57 5.01 -25.55 3.58
N ASP A 58 5.35 -26.80 3.87
CA ASP A 58 4.50 -27.94 3.55
C ASP A 58 3.40 -28.14 4.62
N GLY A 59 2.54 -29.14 4.42
CA GLY A 59 1.45 -29.43 5.37
C GLY A 59 1.90 -29.88 6.77
N GLU A 60 3.19 -30.19 6.96
CA GLU A 60 3.78 -30.55 8.25
C GLU A 60 4.66 -29.41 8.82
N LEU A 61 4.51 -28.20 8.30
CA LEU A 61 5.29 -27.00 8.65
C LEU A 61 6.80 -27.18 8.46
N ARG A 62 7.21 -27.94 7.46
CA ARG A 62 8.62 -28.04 7.05
C ARG A 62 8.89 -27.02 5.93
N PRO A 63 10.00 -26.29 6.00
CA PRO A 63 10.37 -25.33 4.97
C PRO A 63 10.68 -26.06 3.66
N THR A 64 10.02 -25.62 2.58
CA THR A 64 10.31 -26.09 1.23
C THR A 64 11.39 -25.25 0.56
N SER A 65 11.86 -25.66 -0.62
CA SER A 65 12.79 -24.87 -1.43
C SER A 65 12.09 -23.72 -2.18
N HIS A 66 10.75 -23.69 -2.20
CA HIS A 66 9.97 -22.64 -2.89
C HIS A 66 9.88 -21.38 -2.03
N TYR A 67 10.13 -20.24 -2.66
CA TYR A 67 9.98 -18.94 -2.04
C TYR A 67 8.77 -18.20 -2.64
N LEU A 68 7.98 -17.60 -1.76
CA LEU A 68 6.81 -16.80 -2.07
C LEU A 68 7.10 -15.34 -1.75
N SER A 69 6.44 -14.41 -2.42
CA SER A 69 6.53 -12.99 -2.06
C SER A 69 6.14 -12.77 -0.62
N SER A 70 6.93 -12.02 0.13
CA SER A 70 6.49 -11.47 1.41
C SER A 70 5.51 -10.32 1.17
N SER A 71 4.73 -9.93 2.18
CA SER A 71 3.83 -8.79 2.11
C SER A 71 4.56 -7.45 1.88
N TRP A 72 5.88 -7.41 2.06
CA TRP A 72 6.73 -6.24 1.85
C TRP A 72 7.31 -6.15 0.44
N ASN A 73 7.09 -7.14 -0.43
CA ASN A 73 7.72 -7.24 -1.75
C ASN A 73 7.07 -6.31 -2.78
N VAL A 74 7.11 -5.01 -2.53
CA VAL A 74 6.59 -4.01 -3.50
C VAL A 74 7.46 -3.89 -4.75
N GLY A 75 8.71 -4.33 -4.68
CA GLY A 75 9.64 -4.40 -5.82
C GLY A 75 10.35 -3.08 -6.09
N HIS A 76 9.62 -2.06 -6.49
CA HIS A 76 10.18 -0.78 -6.92
C HIS A 76 9.67 0.37 -6.06
N ILE A 77 10.60 1.23 -5.64
CA ILE A 77 10.28 2.50 -4.98
C ILE A 77 11.06 3.59 -5.71
N PHE A 78 10.40 4.67 -6.09
CA PHE A 78 11.01 5.80 -6.76
C PHE A 78 10.58 7.11 -6.08
N ASN A 79 11.55 7.94 -5.76
CA ASN A 79 11.35 9.25 -5.16
C ASN A 79 12.10 10.29 -6.00
N VAL A 80 11.41 11.32 -6.42
CA VAL A 80 12.01 12.50 -7.04
C VAL A 80 11.53 13.74 -6.32
N SER A 81 12.44 14.63 -5.96
CA SER A 81 12.07 15.96 -5.51
C SER A 81 12.94 17.01 -6.16
N ALA A 82 12.32 18.11 -6.51
CA ALA A 82 13.01 19.29 -7.02
C ALA A 82 12.50 20.53 -6.28
N ILE A 83 13.43 21.39 -5.85
CA ILE A 83 13.12 22.67 -5.21
C ILE A 83 13.88 23.75 -5.97
N HIS A 84 13.14 24.60 -6.65
CA HIS A 84 13.70 25.72 -7.43
C HIS A 84 13.50 27.05 -6.71
N LYS A 85 14.57 27.83 -6.66
CA LYS A 85 14.55 29.19 -6.11
C LYS A 85 14.45 30.19 -7.24
N PHE A 86 13.32 30.86 -7.32
CA PHE A 86 13.06 31.95 -8.25
C PHE A 86 13.53 33.30 -7.67
N GLY A 87 13.62 34.31 -8.52
CA GLY A 87 13.81 35.68 -8.06
C GLY A 87 12.72 36.16 -7.10
N ALA A 88 13.00 37.28 -6.42
CA ALA A 88 12.07 37.90 -5.47
C ALA A 88 11.63 36.98 -4.32
N ASN A 89 12.50 36.06 -3.87
CA ASN A 89 12.30 35.16 -2.72
C ASN A 89 11.10 34.21 -2.86
N TRP A 90 10.80 33.78 -4.06
CA TRP A 90 9.91 32.67 -4.34
C TRP A 90 10.68 31.36 -4.35
N THR A 91 10.08 30.33 -3.78
CA THR A 91 10.58 28.95 -3.87
C THR A 91 9.43 28.04 -4.25
N VAL A 92 9.64 27.18 -5.24
CA VAL A 92 8.67 26.16 -5.63
C VAL A 92 9.34 24.80 -5.49
N GLY A 93 8.66 23.90 -4.79
CA GLY A 93 9.09 22.52 -4.59
C GLY A 93 8.05 21.55 -5.13
N ALA A 94 8.51 20.51 -5.81
CA ALA A 94 7.67 19.38 -6.20
C ALA A 94 8.32 18.08 -5.72
N LYS A 95 7.49 17.15 -5.27
CA LYS A 95 7.92 15.81 -4.87
C LYS A 95 7.01 14.78 -5.50
N TRP A 96 7.58 13.85 -6.23
CA TRP A 96 6.86 12.71 -6.78
C TRP A 96 7.37 11.43 -6.17
N TYR A 97 6.44 10.59 -5.75
CA TYR A 97 6.68 9.29 -5.15
C TYR A 97 5.96 8.23 -5.95
N LEU A 98 6.61 7.06 -6.15
CA LEU A 98 6.03 5.87 -6.72
C LEU A 98 6.48 4.66 -5.91
N SER A 99 5.52 3.77 -5.62
CA SER A 99 5.78 2.45 -5.02
C SER A 99 5.08 1.38 -5.83
N GLY A 100 5.76 0.29 -6.09
CA GLY A 100 5.13 -0.90 -6.67
C GLY A 100 4.00 -1.42 -5.80
N GLY A 101 3.12 -2.21 -6.39
CA GLY A 101 1.95 -2.74 -5.70
C GLY A 101 2.32 -3.71 -4.58
N VAL A 102 1.65 -3.58 -3.45
CA VAL A 102 1.77 -4.49 -2.30
C VAL A 102 1.23 -5.86 -2.69
N PRO A 103 1.98 -6.96 -2.44
CA PRO A 103 1.47 -8.31 -2.66
C PRO A 103 0.30 -8.63 -1.74
N TYR A 104 -0.67 -9.37 -2.27
CA TYR A 104 -1.79 -9.87 -1.49
C TYR A 104 -2.20 -11.27 -1.92
N THR A 105 -2.90 -11.98 -1.04
CA THR A 105 -3.49 -13.28 -1.30
C THR A 105 -4.92 -13.09 -1.79
N PRO A 106 -5.27 -13.54 -3.01
CA PRO A 106 -6.64 -13.44 -3.49
C PRO A 106 -7.58 -14.33 -2.68
N TYR A 107 -8.87 -14.14 -2.83
CA TYR A 107 -9.86 -14.99 -2.19
C TYR A 107 -10.09 -16.29 -2.98
N ASP A 108 -10.40 -17.37 -2.26
CA ASP A 108 -10.99 -18.56 -2.80
C ASP A 108 -12.50 -18.34 -2.95
N GLU A 109 -12.94 -17.97 -4.15
CA GLU A 109 -14.33 -17.66 -4.44
C GLU A 109 -15.25 -18.87 -4.26
N THR A 110 -14.75 -20.06 -4.60
CA THR A 110 -15.53 -21.30 -4.49
C THR A 110 -15.83 -21.61 -3.03
N LEU A 111 -14.80 -21.61 -2.20
CA LEU A 111 -14.97 -21.87 -0.77
C LEU A 111 -15.73 -20.73 -0.08
N SER A 112 -15.45 -19.48 -0.45
CA SER A 112 -16.10 -18.31 0.14
C SER A 112 -17.60 -18.23 -0.20
N SER A 113 -18.01 -18.70 -1.38
CA SER A 113 -19.42 -18.70 -1.77
C SER A 113 -20.24 -19.81 -1.13
N LEU A 114 -19.61 -20.88 -0.62
CA LEU A 114 -20.32 -22.00 0.00
C LEU A 114 -21.09 -21.53 1.24
N THR A 115 -22.40 -21.75 1.29
CA THR A 115 -23.28 -21.23 2.36
C THR A 115 -22.80 -21.64 3.76
N SER A 116 -22.46 -22.92 3.95
CA SER A 116 -21.98 -23.42 5.23
C SER A 116 -20.64 -22.79 5.66
N ALA A 117 -19.73 -22.54 4.71
CA ALA A 117 -18.44 -21.95 4.98
C ALA A 117 -18.59 -20.45 5.31
N TRP A 118 -19.38 -19.73 4.51
CA TRP A 118 -19.65 -18.31 4.76
C TRP A 118 -20.35 -18.10 6.10
N ASP A 119 -21.39 -18.89 6.39
CA ASP A 119 -22.17 -18.75 7.61
C ASP A 119 -21.35 -19.01 8.88
N ALA A 120 -20.34 -19.86 8.78
CA ALA A 120 -19.44 -20.15 9.89
C ALA A 120 -18.47 -18.98 10.19
N ARG A 121 -18.02 -18.22 9.17
CA ARG A 121 -16.99 -17.19 9.35
C ARG A 121 -17.46 -15.76 9.13
N ARG A 122 -18.48 -15.56 8.32
CA ARG A 122 -18.97 -14.23 7.88
C ARG A 122 -17.90 -13.36 7.21
N ARG A 123 -16.90 -14.01 6.61
CA ARG A 123 -15.81 -13.39 5.86
C ARG A 123 -15.26 -14.35 4.80
N PRO A 124 -14.67 -13.82 3.71
CA PRO A 124 -14.14 -14.67 2.65
C PRO A 124 -12.91 -15.47 3.12
N TYR A 125 -12.68 -16.59 2.48
CA TYR A 125 -11.52 -17.43 2.67
C TYR A 125 -10.38 -16.98 1.72
N PRO A 126 -9.14 -16.80 2.22
CA PRO A 126 -8.00 -16.56 1.35
C PRO A 126 -7.61 -17.84 0.58
N ASP A 127 -7.22 -17.69 -0.66
CA ASP A 127 -6.62 -18.78 -1.43
C ASP A 127 -5.14 -18.94 -1.07
N ASN A 128 -4.86 -19.76 -0.09
CA ASN A 128 -3.51 -20.01 0.39
C ASN A 128 -2.62 -20.73 -0.64
N THR A 129 -3.19 -21.27 -1.72
CA THR A 129 -2.39 -21.84 -2.82
C THR A 129 -1.71 -20.73 -3.63
N ARG A 130 -2.28 -19.52 -3.62
CA ARG A 130 -1.77 -18.30 -4.25
C ARG A 130 -1.34 -17.25 -3.21
N TYR A 131 -0.73 -17.68 -2.11
CA TYR A 131 -0.27 -16.78 -1.06
C TYR A 131 0.59 -15.65 -1.61
N ASN A 132 0.20 -14.39 -1.40
CA ASN A 132 0.83 -13.19 -1.95
C ASN A 132 1.08 -13.26 -3.47
N GLY A 133 0.25 -14.02 -4.20
CA GLY A 133 0.40 -14.27 -5.64
C GLY A 133 -0.13 -13.14 -6.53
N MET A 134 -0.84 -12.19 -5.97
CA MET A 134 -1.34 -11.01 -6.68
C MET A 134 -0.69 -9.74 -6.14
N LYS A 135 -0.72 -8.66 -6.93
CA LYS A 135 -0.22 -7.34 -6.52
C LYS A 135 -1.29 -6.28 -6.69
N MET A 136 -1.36 -5.36 -5.74
CA MET A 136 -2.15 -4.14 -5.86
C MET A 136 -1.63 -3.28 -7.01
N PRO A 137 -2.43 -2.36 -7.53
CA PRO A 137 -1.97 -1.33 -8.44
C PRO A 137 -0.79 -0.55 -7.87
N VAL A 138 0.05 -0.03 -8.75
CA VAL A 138 1.16 0.84 -8.39
C VAL A 138 0.61 2.10 -7.73
N TYR A 139 1.17 2.48 -6.58
CA TYR A 139 0.84 3.73 -5.90
C TYR A 139 1.77 4.84 -6.37
N HIS A 140 1.23 6.02 -6.66
CA HIS A 140 2.04 7.20 -6.94
C HIS A 140 1.32 8.49 -6.49
N GLN A 141 2.12 9.51 -6.16
CA GLN A 141 1.60 10.78 -5.65
C GLN A 141 2.53 11.92 -6.06
N LEU A 142 1.95 13.06 -6.39
CA LEU A 142 2.67 14.31 -6.61
C LEU A 142 2.23 15.33 -5.57
N ASP A 143 3.19 15.90 -4.88
CA ASP A 143 3.02 17.00 -3.94
C ASP A 143 3.68 18.25 -4.51
N LEU A 144 3.06 19.40 -4.31
CA LEU A 144 3.55 20.70 -4.75
C LEU A 144 3.56 21.67 -3.58
N ARG A 145 4.67 22.40 -3.43
CA ARG A 145 4.80 23.45 -2.42
C ARG A 145 5.30 24.74 -3.04
N ILE A 146 4.70 25.84 -2.66
CA ILE A 146 5.08 27.19 -3.06
C ILE A 146 5.30 28.00 -1.81
N ASP A 147 6.48 28.61 -1.70
CA ASP A 147 6.85 29.47 -0.59
C ASP A 147 7.16 30.88 -1.11
N LYS A 148 6.79 31.89 -0.33
CA LYS A 148 7.14 33.28 -0.53
C LYS A 148 7.62 33.90 0.77
N VAL A 149 8.76 34.59 0.72
CA VAL A 149 9.33 35.29 1.88
C VAL A 149 9.47 36.78 1.56
N TRP A 150 9.05 37.63 2.50
CA TRP A 150 9.28 39.07 2.51
C TRP A 150 10.19 39.42 3.67
N TYR A 151 11.22 40.21 3.40
CA TYR A 151 12.17 40.69 4.40
C TYR A 151 11.89 42.17 4.71
N PHE A 152 11.76 42.46 5.99
CA PHE A 152 11.61 43.80 6.55
C PHE A 152 12.81 44.10 7.47
N ASN A 153 12.97 45.38 7.89
CA ASN A 153 14.18 45.77 8.65
C ASN A 153 14.43 44.98 9.95
N LYS A 154 13.38 44.53 10.63
CA LYS A 154 13.48 43.83 11.92
C LYS A 154 12.78 42.49 11.97
N TRP A 155 12.10 42.08 10.93
CA TRP A 155 11.34 40.86 10.88
C TRP A 155 11.20 40.34 9.46
N ARG A 156 10.84 39.07 9.32
CA ARG A 156 10.50 38.47 8.04
C ARG A 156 9.12 37.81 8.10
N LEU A 157 8.41 37.85 7.00
CA LEU A 157 7.13 37.20 6.78
C LEU A 157 7.31 36.10 5.77
N GLY A 158 6.98 34.89 6.15
CA GLY A 158 6.90 33.74 5.27
C GLY A 158 5.44 33.35 5.04
N PHE A 159 5.12 32.95 3.84
CA PHE A 159 3.86 32.34 3.45
C PHE A 159 4.15 31.06 2.67
N TYR A 160 3.41 30.00 2.90
CA TYR A 160 3.46 28.83 2.05
C TYR A 160 2.08 28.27 1.72
N LEU A 161 1.99 27.66 0.54
CA LEU A 161 0.93 26.77 0.10
C LEU A 161 1.55 25.41 -0.19
N ASP A 162 1.07 24.38 0.48
CA ASP A 162 1.46 22.98 0.28
C ASP A 162 0.23 22.19 -0.18
N ILE A 163 0.32 21.51 -1.30
CA ILE A 163 -0.77 20.70 -1.87
C ILE A 163 -0.27 19.28 -2.01
N GLN A 164 -0.74 18.40 -1.14
CA GLN A 164 -0.47 16.97 -1.25
C GLN A 164 -1.46 16.31 -2.19
N ASN A 165 -0.98 15.29 -2.91
CA ASN A 165 -1.75 14.54 -3.88
C ASN A 165 -2.41 15.43 -4.95
N LEU A 166 -1.61 16.25 -5.62
CA LEU A 166 -2.05 17.30 -6.53
C LEU A 166 -3.05 16.82 -7.61
N TYR A 167 -2.89 15.61 -8.11
CA TYR A 167 -3.77 15.03 -9.13
C TYR A 167 -4.80 14.04 -8.57
N ASN A 168 -5.02 14.06 -7.25
CA ASN A 168 -6.06 13.25 -6.58
C ASN A 168 -5.97 11.76 -6.90
N TYR A 169 -4.77 11.19 -6.86
CA TYR A 169 -4.60 9.76 -7.06
C TYR A 169 -5.32 8.99 -5.94
N LYS A 170 -6.10 7.99 -6.34
CA LYS A 170 -6.82 7.10 -5.42
C LYS A 170 -6.10 5.77 -5.35
N ALA A 171 -5.64 5.40 -4.16
CA ALA A 171 -5.09 4.08 -3.94
C ALA A 171 -6.21 3.04 -3.91
N ALA A 172 -6.03 1.94 -4.63
CA ALA A 172 -6.95 0.81 -4.56
C ALA A 172 -6.46 -0.19 -3.51
N GLY A 173 -7.36 -0.66 -2.67
CA GLY A 173 -7.17 -1.81 -1.79
C GLY A 173 -7.63 -3.10 -2.44
N GLN A 174 -7.46 -4.23 -1.74
CA GLN A 174 -8.05 -5.48 -2.18
C GLN A 174 -9.59 -5.34 -2.16
N GLU A 175 -10.23 -5.72 -3.25
CA GLU A 175 -11.70 -5.76 -3.32
C GLU A 175 -12.26 -6.62 -2.18
N ILE A 176 -13.40 -6.19 -1.64
CA ILE A 176 -14.09 -6.94 -0.59
C ILE A 176 -15.00 -7.95 -1.28
N LEU A 177 -14.76 -9.23 -1.06
CA LEU A 177 -15.62 -10.31 -1.54
C LEU A 177 -16.69 -10.61 -0.49
N MET A 178 -17.96 -10.51 -0.87
CA MET A 178 -19.07 -10.82 0.03
C MET A 178 -20.30 -11.29 -0.78
N PRO A 179 -21.25 -12.03 -0.15
CA PRO A 179 -22.52 -12.35 -0.80
C PRO A 179 -23.34 -11.10 -1.12
N GLU A 180 -24.06 -11.14 -2.22
CA GLU A 180 -25.10 -10.14 -2.50
C GLU A 180 -26.17 -10.16 -1.41
N ILE A 181 -26.69 -9.00 -1.05
CA ILE A 181 -27.77 -8.83 -0.09
C ILE A 181 -29.03 -8.45 -0.86
N GLY A 182 -30.09 -9.25 -0.70
CA GLY A 182 -31.38 -9.00 -1.29
C GLY A 182 -32.14 -7.83 -0.66
N ALA A 183 -33.23 -7.43 -1.26
CA ALA A 183 -34.10 -6.36 -0.74
C ALA A 183 -34.72 -6.69 0.65
N ASP A 184 -34.76 -7.95 1.01
CA ASP A 184 -35.19 -8.47 2.32
C ASP A 184 -34.08 -8.47 3.38
N GLY A 185 -32.86 -8.04 3.01
CA GLY A 185 -31.69 -8.03 3.89
C GLY A 185 -31.02 -9.40 4.07
N GLN A 186 -31.47 -10.43 3.33
CA GLN A 186 -30.85 -11.75 3.38
C GLN A 186 -29.83 -11.93 2.27
N TYR A 187 -28.88 -12.86 2.47
CA TYR A 187 -27.92 -13.23 1.42
C TYR A 187 -28.63 -13.95 0.27
N VAL A 188 -28.32 -13.57 -0.95
CA VAL A 188 -28.93 -14.11 -2.17
C VAL A 188 -28.29 -15.46 -2.51
N PRO A 189 -29.06 -16.55 -2.57
CA PRO A 189 -28.57 -17.85 -3.08
C PRO A 189 -28.16 -17.73 -4.55
N ASP A 190 -27.13 -18.45 -4.96
CA ASP A 190 -26.75 -18.53 -6.38
C ASP A 190 -27.72 -19.47 -7.12
N PRO A 191 -28.51 -18.98 -8.09
CA PRO A 191 -29.48 -19.81 -8.82
C PRO A 191 -28.79 -20.88 -9.67
N ASN A 192 -27.51 -20.73 -10.02
CA ASN A 192 -26.77 -21.65 -10.86
C ASN A 192 -25.91 -22.65 -10.05
N LYS A 193 -25.76 -22.43 -8.74
CA LYS A 193 -24.90 -23.24 -7.87
C LYS A 193 -25.60 -23.54 -6.54
N PRO A 194 -26.40 -24.63 -6.44
CA PRO A 194 -27.05 -25.00 -5.20
C PRO A 194 -26.07 -25.11 -4.03
N GLY A 195 -26.45 -24.54 -2.87
CA GLY A 195 -25.61 -24.52 -1.68
C GLY A 195 -24.53 -23.42 -1.67
N HIS A 196 -24.59 -22.49 -2.61
CA HIS A 196 -23.71 -21.31 -2.67
C HIS A 196 -24.52 -20.02 -2.60
N TYR A 197 -23.89 -18.96 -2.10
CA TYR A 197 -24.38 -17.59 -2.23
C TYR A 197 -23.85 -16.96 -3.54
N LYS A 198 -24.63 -16.07 -4.10
CA LYS A 198 -24.18 -15.20 -5.20
C LYS A 198 -23.22 -14.16 -4.65
N MET A 199 -21.96 -14.23 -5.06
CA MET A 199 -20.91 -13.34 -4.57
C MET A 199 -20.81 -12.08 -5.39
N GLN A 200 -20.37 -10.98 -4.74
CA GLN A 200 -20.04 -9.72 -5.39
C GLN A 200 -18.70 -9.21 -4.90
N HIS A 201 -17.99 -8.52 -5.79
CA HIS A 201 -16.78 -7.79 -5.48
C HIS A 201 -17.12 -6.33 -5.26
N ILE A 202 -16.80 -5.81 -4.10
CA ILE A 202 -16.95 -4.38 -3.79
C ILE A 202 -15.58 -3.74 -3.87
N ALA A 203 -15.45 -2.74 -4.73
CA ALA A 203 -14.22 -1.97 -4.85
C ALA A 203 -13.88 -1.30 -3.49
N HIS A 204 -12.65 -1.42 -3.09
CA HIS A 204 -12.13 -0.82 -1.88
C HIS A 204 -11.12 0.26 -2.23
N ASP A 205 -11.59 1.47 -2.47
CA ASP A 205 -10.73 2.63 -2.65
C ASP A 205 -10.19 3.09 -1.29
N ILE A 206 -8.88 2.99 -1.12
CA ILE A 206 -8.20 3.49 0.08
C ILE A 206 -7.91 4.97 -0.12
N GLY A 207 -8.94 5.77 -0.16
CA GLY A 207 -8.83 7.23 -0.17
C GLY A 207 -8.03 7.79 -1.35
N GLY A 208 -8.19 9.00 -1.59
CA GLY A 208 -7.44 9.90 -2.44
C GLY A 208 -8.09 11.24 -2.22
N THR A 209 -7.34 12.16 -1.62
CA THR A 209 -7.83 13.50 -1.32
C THR A 209 -6.71 14.47 -1.66
N ILE A 210 -7.04 15.53 -2.37
CA ILE A 210 -6.16 16.69 -2.48
C ILE A 210 -6.19 17.39 -1.13
N LEU A 211 -5.03 17.50 -0.49
CA LEU A 211 -4.91 18.14 0.83
C LEU A 211 -4.12 19.45 0.70
N PRO A 212 -4.78 20.60 0.57
CA PRO A 212 -4.13 21.90 0.61
C PRO A 212 -3.88 22.32 2.06
N THR A 213 -2.69 22.83 2.31
CA THR A 213 -2.29 23.41 3.61
C THR A 213 -1.69 24.79 3.38
N LEU A 214 -2.14 25.76 4.14
CA LEU A 214 -1.61 27.14 4.14
C LEU A 214 -0.89 27.40 5.45
N GLY A 215 0.22 28.11 5.40
CA GLY A 215 0.90 28.55 6.60
C GLY A 215 1.54 29.92 6.47
N ILE A 216 1.63 30.60 7.62
CA ILE A 216 2.29 31.89 7.77
C ILE A 216 3.35 31.76 8.87
N THR A 217 4.54 32.29 8.61
CA THR A 217 5.63 32.33 9.56
C THR A 217 6.07 33.78 9.74
N ILE A 218 6.18 34.24 10.97
CA ILE A 218 6.70 35.55 11.33
C ILE A 218 7.92 35.31 12.22
N GLU A 219 9.05 35.91 11.81
CA GLU A 219 10.30 35.81 12.58
C GLU A 219 10.83 37.23 12.82
N MET A 220 11.17 37.52 14.08
CA MET A 220 11.67 38.81 14.58
C MET A 220 13.13 38.72 14.97
#